data_fee3b9d8ac04ac88f03abb6b3de05cf3
#
_entry.id   fee3b9d8ac04ac88f03abb6b3de05cf3
#
_cell.length_a   1.000
_cell.length_b   1.000
_cell.length_c   1.000
_cell.angle_alpha   90.00
_cell.angle_beta   90.00
_cell.angle_gamma   90.00
#
_symmetry.space_group_name_H-M   'P 1'
#
loop_
_entity.id
_entity.type
_entity.pdbx_description
1 polymer ?
#
loop_
_entity_poly.entity_id
_entity_poly.type
_entity_poly.pdbx_seq_one_letter_code
_entity_poly.pdbx_strand_id
1 'polypeptide(L)'
;MSYINVCGTFYYLCSLLDGYSQYIVHWEIRETMKEAEVELIIQRGRERFPGVYPQIIPDNGPQFIAKDFKEFIRICGMTHVRTSPYYPQSNGKLERWHKSLKSECIRPGTPLSLEDAPRLVTDFVAYYNTVRLHSAIGYVAPVDKLAGREPVIFAERDRKLEEARQRRAAQRAAARPEACEPMIAASCFTAGGLATAMTEGDNVS
;
A
#
# COMPACT_ATOMS: atom_id res chain seq x y z
N MET A 1 -3.37 15.77 -11.15
CA MET A 1 -4.68 16.41 -10.85
C MET A 1 -5.83 15.47 -11.17
N SER A 2 -7.03 15.70 -10.60
CA SER A 2 -8.23 14.91 -10.88
C SER A 2 -9.48 15.77 -10.78
N TYR A 3 -10.62 15.23 -11.20
CA TYR A 3 -11.92 15.88 -11.03
C TYR A 3 -12.73 15.15 -9.95
N ILE A 4 -13.46 15.88 -9.14
CA ILE A 4 -14.48 15.35 -8.24
C ILE A 4 -15.85 15.91 -8.65
N ASN A 5 -16.88 15.09 -8.55
CA ASN A 5 -18.27 15.50 -8.81
C ASN A 5 -18.94 15.81 -7.47
N VAL A 6 -19.50 17.00 -7.36
CA VAL A 6 -20.30 17.45 -6.21
C VAL A 6 -21.63 17.95 -6.76
N CYS A 7 -22.72 17.28 -6.45
CA CYS A 7 -24.07 17.61 -6.93
C CYS A 7 -24.18 17.90 -8.44
N GLY A 8 -23.49 17.09 -9.27
CA GLY A 8 -23.52 17.24 -10.74
C GLY A 8 -22.51 18.24 -11.29
N THR A 9 -21.84 19.03 -10.44
CA THR A 9 -20.78 19.96 -10.86
C THR A 9 -19.41 19.34 -10.64
N PHE A 10 -18.50 19.52 -11.62
CA PHE A 10 -17.14 19.02 -11.54
C PHE A 10 -16.19 20.10 -11.03
N TYR A 11 -15.42 19.75 -10.02
CA TYR A 11 -14.37 20.56 -9.41
C TYR A 11 -13.02 19.91 -9.60
N TYR A 12 -11.99 20.75 -9.64
CA TYR A 12 -10.60 20.28 -9.72
C TYR A 12 -10.10 19.88 -8.34
N LEU A 13 -9.49 18.72 -8.24
CA LEU A 13 -8.71 18.27 -7.08
C LEU A 13 -7.24 18.24 -7.46
N CYS A 14 -6.43 19.03 -6.81
CA CYS A 14 -4.97 18.94 -6.85
C CYS A 14 -4.47 18.33 -5.55
N SER A 15 -3.58 17.36 -5.64
CA SER A 15 -2.99 16.70 -4.45
C SER A 15 -1.48 16.57 -4.65
N LEU A 16 -0.72 16.86 -3.59
CA LEU A 16 0.71 16.62 -3.49
C LEU A 16 0.92 15.35 -2.66
N LEU A 17 1.44 14.32 -3.31
CA LEU A 17 1.71 13.02 -2.72
C LEU A 17 3.22 12.81 -2.64
N ASP A 18 3.72 12.44 -1.47
CA ASP A 18 5.10 11.97 -1.35
C ASP A 18 5.26 10.58 -1.97
N GLY A 19 6.13 10.50 -2.97
CA GLY A 19 6.35 9.28 -3.75
C GLY A 19 6.98 8.14 -2.94
N TYR A 20 7.67 8.43 -1.83
CA TYR A 20 8.30 7.44 -0.97
C TYR A 20 7.32 6.85 0.05
N SER A 21 6.70 7.71 0.84
CA SER A 21 5.82 7.31 1.94
C SER A 21 4.36 7.15 1.55
N GLN A 22 3.96 7.67 0.38
CA GLN A 22 2.56 7.84 -0.06
C GLN A 22 1.76 8.79 0.85
N TYR A 23 2.43 9.62 1.63
CA TYR A 23 1.81 10.64 2.47
C TYR A 23 1.24 11.76 1.61
N ILE A 24 0.00 12.17 1.88
CA ILE A 24 -0.62 13.35 1.25
C ILE A 24 -0.12 14.59 1.98
N VAL A 25 0.81 15.29 1.34
CA VAL A 25 1.44 16.50 1.88
C VAL A 25 0.47 17.67 1.92
N HIS A 26 -0.22 17.89 0.80
CA HIS A 26 -1.23 18.95 0.67
C HIS A 26 -2.22 18.61 -0.43
N TRP A 27 -3.41 19.22 -0.36
CA TRP A 27 -4.44 19.05 -1.37
C TRP A 27 -5.39 20.25 -1.34
N GLU A 28 -6.00 20.57 -2.46
CA GLU A 28 -7.03 21.60 -2.57
C GLU A 28 -8.08 21.20 -3.61
N ILE A 29 -9.31 21.64 -3.37
CA ILE A 29 -10.45 21.58 -4.29
C ILE A 29 -10.74 22.99 -4.77
N ARG A 30 -10.86 23.18 -6.09
CA ARG A 30 -11.09 24.49 -6.71
C ARG A 30 -12.03 24.38 -7.90
N GLU A 31 -12.69 25.48 -8.23
CA GLU A 31 -13.50 25.61 -9.45
C GLU A 31 -12.64 25.69 -10.70
N THR A 32 -11.47 26.29 -10.60
CA THR A 32 -10.48 26.42 -11.66
C THR A 32 -9.15 25.85 -11.21
N MET A 33 -8.24 25.58 -12.16
CA MET A 33 -6.90 25.12 -11.85
C MET A 33 -5.92 25.70 -12.86
N LYS A 34 -5.68 26.99 -12.71
CA LYS A 34 -4.70 27.74 -13.49
C LYS A 34 -3.31 27.51 -12.95
N GLU A 35 -2.29 27.92 -13.69
CA GLU A 35 -0.88 27.79 -13.32
C GLU A 35 -0.57 28.41 -11.96
N ALA A 36 -0.94 29.66 -11.73
CA ALA A 36 -0.72 30.35 -10.45
C ALA A 36 -1.39 29.64 -9.25
N GLU A 37 -2.51 28.95 -9.46
CA GLU A 37 -3.17 28.19 -8.42
C GLU A 37 -2.39 26.92 -8.05
N VAL A 38 -1.78 26.28 -9.05
CA VAL A 38 -0.91 25.11 -8.83
C VAL A 38 0.37 25.51 -8.10
N GLU A 39 0.97 26.64 -8.47
CA GLU A 39 2.15 27.20 -7.79
C GLU A 39 1.85 27.49 -6.31
N LEU A 40 0.70 28.10 -6.02
CA LEU A 40 0.25 28.35 -4.65
C LEU A 40 0.07 27.06 -3.85
N ILE A 41 -0.52 26.02 -4.45
CA ILE A 41 -0.71 24.70 -3.80
C ILE A 41 0.65 24.07 -3.47
N ILE A 42 1.61 24.15 -4.39
CA ILE A 42 2.97 23.64 -4.16
C ILE A 42 3.66 24.45 -3.05
N GLN A 43 3.54 25.77 -3.07
CA GLN A 43 4.08 26.65 -2.03
C GLN A 43 3.54 26.29 -0.64
N ARG A 44 2.23 26.10 -0.50
CA ARG A 44 1.60 25.67 0.76
C ARG A 44 2.06 24.28 1.20
N GLY A 45 2.29 23.37 0.26
CA GLY A 45 2.86 22.07 0.56
C GLY A 45 4.29 22.17 1.11
N ARG A 46 5.11 23.05 0.52
CA ARG A 46 6.47 23.33 1.01
C ARG A 46 6.51 23.89 2.42
N GLU A 47 5.61 24.79 2.74
CA GLU A 47 5.53 25.43 4.07
C GLU A 47 5.33 24.42 5.20
N ARG A 48 4.76 23.24 4.90
CA ARG A 48 4.62 22.16 5.88
C ARG A 48 5.91 21.41 6.17
N PHE A 49 6.89 21.48 5.25
CA PHE A 49 8.18 20.79 5.36
C PHE A 49 9.31 21.74 5.00
N PRO A 50 9.61 22.75 5.86
CA PRO A 50 10.64 23.72 5.59
C PRO A 50 12.01 23.05 5.48
N GLY A 51 12.83 23.52 4.54
CA GLY A 51 14.18 22.98 4.29
C GLY A 51 14.22 21.75 3.37
N VAL A 52 13.07 21.25 2.91
CA VAL A 52 13.01 20.16 1.93
C VAL A 52 12.87 20.74 0.52
N TYR A 53 13.71 20.24 -0.39
CA TYR A 53 13.73 20.62 -1.81
C TYR A 53 13.35 19.41 -2.69
N PRO A 54 12.06 19.12 -2.85
CA PRO A 54 11.62 17.90 -3.51
C PRO A 54 11.79 17.96 -5.03
N GLN A 55 11.83 16.77 -5.64
CA GLN A 55 11.61 16.62 -7.07
C GLN A 55 10.09 16.58 -7.33
N ILE A 56 9.62 17.50 -8.17
CA ILE A 56 8.21 17.55 -8.57
C ILE A 56 8.03 16.76 -9.86
N ILE A 57 7.18 15.76 -9.81
CA ILE A 57 6.80 14.91 -10.95
C ILE A 57 5.32 15.20 -11.26
N PRO A 58 5.02 16.20 -12.08
CA PRO A 58 3.65 16.55 -12.42
C PRO A 58 3.06 15.54 -13.43
N ASP A 59 1.75 15.58 -13.59
CA ASP A 59 1.13 15.05 -14.80
C ASP A 59 1.43 15.98 -16.00
N ASN A 60 1.16 15.51 -17.22
CA ASN A 60 1.47 16.28 -18.44
C ASN A 60 0.41 17.36 -18.75
N GLY A 61 -0.27 17.90 -17.74
CA GLY A 61 -1.22 18.98 -17.90
C GLY A 61 -0.56 20.26 -18.41
N PRO A 62 -1.27 21.10 -19.21
CA PRO A 62 -0.71 22.31 -19.81
C PRO A 62 -0.13 23.29 -18.78
N GLN A 63 -0.71 23.39 -17.60
CA GLN A 63 -0.26 24.24 -16.51
C GLN A 63 1.14 23.86 -15.95
N PHE A 64 1.58 22.62 -16.13
CA PHE A 64 2.91 22.17 -15.68
C PHE A 64 4.00 22.29 -16.75
N ILE A 65 3.60 22.56 -18.00
CA ILE A 65 4.53 22.71 -19.14
C ILE A 65 4.93 24.17 -19.31
N ALA A 66 4.14 25.10 -18.78
CA ALA A 66 4.32 26.54 -18.91
C ALA A 66 5.72 26.99 -18.45
N LYS A 67 6.19 28.10 -19.03
CA LYS A 67 7.53 28.64 -18.70
C LYS A 67 7.58 29.17 -17.28
N ASP A 68 6.52 29.84 -16.85
CA ASP A 68 6.43 30.47 -15.54
C ASP A 68 6.44 29.41 -14.44
N PHE A 69 5.75 28.30 -14.61
CA PHE A 69 5.81 27.14 -13.69
C PHE A 69 7.24 26.59 -13.54
N LYS A 70 7.98 26.45 -14.62
CA LYS A 70 9.35 25.95 -14.58
C LYS A 70 10.27 26.92 -13.85
N GLU A 71 10.08 28.23 -14.09
CA GLU A 71 10.85 29.28 -13.42
C GLU A 71 10.51 29.32 -11.93
N PHE A 72 9.23 29.20 -11.55
CA PHE A 72 8.81 29.07 -10.15
C PHE A 72 9.50 27.89 -9.46
N ILE A 73 9.49 26.70 -10.06
CA ILE A 73 10.16 25.51 -9.50
C ILE A 73 11.65 25.75 -9.30
N ARG A 74 12.33 26.41 -10.28
CA ARG A 74 13.75 26.74 -10.21
C ARG A 74 14.06 27.75 -9.11
N ILE A 75 13.28 28.83 -8.99
CA ILE A 75 13.44 29.85 -7.96
C ILE A 75 13.25 29.25 -6.58
N CYS A 76 12.32 28.31 -6.44
CA CYS A 76 12.06 27.59 -5.20
C CYS A 76 13.13 26.54 -4.86
N GLY A 77 14.18 26.36 -5.68
CA GLY A 77 15.22 25.35 -5.47
C GLY A 77 14.76 23.91 -5.65
N MET A 78 13.59 23.71 -6.24
CA MET A 78 13.04 22.38 -6.51
C MET A 78 13.46 21.88 -7.90
N THR A 79 13.35 20.59 -8.14
CA THR A 79 13.65 19.99 -9.45
C THR A 79 12.34 19.59 -10.15
N HIS A 80 12.19 20.03 -11.39
CA HIS A 80 11.08 19.61 -12.25
C HIS A 80 11.49 18.40 -13.08
N VAL A 81 10.83 17.26 -12.85
CA VAL A 81 11.04 16.02 -13.59
C VAL A 81 9.90 15.83 -14.59
N ARG A 82 10.19 15.95 -15.87
CA ARG A 82 9.20 15.67 -16.92
C ARG A 82 8.97 14.16 -17.05
N THR A 83 7.74 13.76 -16.95
CA THR A 83 7.34 12.39 -17.28
C THR A 83 7.27 12.22 -18.79
N SER A 84 7.78 11.10 -19.31
CA SER A 84 7.57 10.75 -20.71
C SER A 84 6.07 10.54 -20.96
N PRO A 85 5.52 11.06 -22.09
CA PRO A 85 4.11 10.85 -22.43
C PRO A 85 3.70 9.38 -22.52
N TYR A 86 4.66 8.49 -22.76
CA TYR A 86 4.46 7.04 -22.90
C TYR A 86 4.79 6.22 -21.66
N TYR A 87 5.05 6.87 -20.50
CA TYR A 87 5.38 6.18 -19.25
C TYR A 87 4.39 6.51 -18.13
N PRO A 88 3.16 5.96 -18.19
CA PRO A 88 2.11 6.27 -17.22
C PRO A 88 2.41 5.81 -15.80
N GLN A 89 3.38 4.91 -15.60
CA GLN A 89 3.72 4.35 -14.28
C GLN A 89 4.23 5.39 -13.28
N SER A 90 4.82 6.50 -13.75
CA SER A 90 5.34 7.56 -12.89
C SER A 90 4.25 8.20 -12.01
N ASN A 91 3.00 8.26 -12.47
CA ASN A 91 1.87 8.84 -11.73
C ASN A 91 0.90 7.79 -11.15
N GLY A 92 1.18 6.50 -11.31
CA GLY A 92 0.30 5.42 -10.86
C GLY A 92 -0.03 5.46 -9.35
N LYS A 93 0.89 5.98 -8.51
CA LYS A 93 0.63 6.18 -7.07
C LYS A 93 -0.42 7.26 -6.83
N LEU A 94 -0.31 8.39 -7.55
CA LEU A 94 -1.26 9.49 -7.47
C LEU A 94 -2.63 9.12 -8.04
N GLU A 95 -2.66 8.37 -9.14
CA GLU A 95 -3.90 7.85 -9.72
C GLU A 95 -4.62 6.89 -8.75
N ARG A 96 -3.87 6.02 -8.08
CA ARG A 96 -4.41 5.12 -7.05
C ARG A 96 -4.98 5.90 -5.87
N TRP A 97 -4.29 6.95 -5.42
CA TRP A 97 -4.80 7.87 -4.40
C TRP A 97 -6.13 8.48 -4.83
N HIS A 98 -6.19 9.07 -6.02
CA HIS A 98 -7.42 9.67 -6.54
C HIS A 98 -8.57 8.64 -6.66
N LYS A 99 -8.26 7.41 -7.06
CA LYS A 99 -9.24 6.32 -7.11
C LYS A 99 -9.77 5.99 -5.72
N SER A 100 -8.90 5.83 -4.73
CA SER A 100 -9.28 5.56 -3.34
C SER A 100 -10.14 6.69 -2.77
N LEU A 101 -9.72 7.94 -2.92
CA LEU A 101 -10.51 9.09 -2.48
C LEU A 101 -11.91 9.12 -3.09
N LYS A 102 -12.01 8.89 -4.40
CA LYS A 102 -13.32 8.89 -5.07
C LYS A 102 -14.21 7.73 -4.62
N SER A 103 -13.67 6.54 -4.46
CA SER A 103 -14.45 5.34 -4.13
C SER A 103 -14.79 5.22 -2.65
N GLU A 104 -13.91 5.68 -1.76
CA GLU A 104 -14.02 5.46 -0.33
C GLU A 104 -14.50 6.71 0.44
N CYS A 105 -14.34 7.90 -0.15
CA CYS A 105 -14.73 9.17 0.48
C CYS A 105 -15.87 9.86 -0.29
N ILE A 106 -15.61 10.27 -1.55
CA ILE A 106 -16.55 11.14 -2.27
C ILE A 106 -17.86 10.43 -2.61
N ARG A 107 -17.80 9.20 -3.13
CA ARG A 107 -19.03 8.46 -3.51
C ARG A 107 -19.90 8.10 -2.31
N PRO A 108 -19.35 7.52 -1.21
CA PRO A 108 -20.16 7.23 -0.03
C PRO A 108 -20.60 8.48 0.73
N GLY A 109 -19.74 9.51 0.77
CA GLY A 109 -19.99 10.75 1.52
C GLY A 109 -20.97 11.69 0.84
N THR A 110 -21.20 11.52 -0.48
CA THR A 110 -22.16 12.33 -1.27
C THR A 110 -22.19 13.81 -0.88
N PRO A 111 -21.09 14.58 -1.05
CA PRO A 111 -21.04 15.98 -0.64
C PRO A 111 -22.13 16.78 -1.35
N LEU A 112 -22.89 17.56 -0.58
CA LEU A 112 -24.03 18.31 -1.06
C LEU A 112 -23.65 19.73 -1.55
N SER A 113 -22.47 20.20 -1.17
CA SER A 113 -21.96 21.51 -1.57
C SER A 113 -20.45 21.49 -1.77
N LEU A 114 -19.92 22.56 -2.40
CA LEU A 114 -18.47 22.76 -2.48
C LEU A 114 -17.83 22.93 -1.08
N GLU A 115 -18.56 23.39 -0.10
CA GLU A 115 -18.07 23.57 1.28
C GLU A 115 -18.01 22.24 2.04
N ASP A 116 -18.91 21.29 1.74
CA ASP A 116 -18.93 19.96 2.35
C ASP A 116 -17.78 19.09 1.87
N ALA A 117 -17.44 19.19 0.59
CA ALA A 117 -16.39 18.35 -0.02
C ALA A 117 -15.03 18.49 0.69
N PRO A 118 -14.49 19.68 1.02
CA PRO A 118 -13.26 19.83 1.78
C PRO A 118 -13.32 19.21 3.18
N ARG A 119 -14.45 19.24 3.86
CA ARG A 119 -14.60 18.62 5.20
C ARG A 119 -14.41 17.11 5.10
N LEU A 120 -15.15 16.46 4.18
CA LEU A 120 -15.04 15.02 3.94
C LEU A 120 -13.63 14.62 3.53
N VAL A 121 -13.01 15.39 2.64
CA VAL A 121 -11.63 15.09 2.18
C VAL A 121 -10.61 15.32 3.29
N THR A 122 -10.79 16.32 4.16
CA THR A 122 -9.92 16.55 5.33
C THR A 122 -9.89 15.31 6.23
N ASP A 123 -11.06 14.82 6.62
CA ASP A 123 -11.20 13.66 7.50
C ASP A 123 -10.60 12.40 6.83
N PHE A 124 -10.88 12.22 5.55
CA PHE A 124 -10.34 11.09 4.80
C PHE A 124 -8.83 11.17 4.64
N VAL A 125 -8.24 12.34 4.37
CA VAL A 125 -6.77 12.51 4.30
C VAL A 125 -6.12 12.26 5.65
N ALA A 126 -6.73 12.71 6.74
CA ALA A 126 -6.25 12.40 8.08
C ALA A 126 -6.22 10.89 8.33
N TYR A 127 -7.32 10.18 8.06
CA TYR A 127 -7.41 8.72 8.12
C TYR A 127 -6.39 8.04 7.19
N TYR A 128 -6.29 8.48 5.93
CA TYR A 128 -5.39 7.93 4.93
C TYR A 128 -3.93 8.02 5.37
N ASN A 129 -3.53 9.17 5.91
CA ASN A 129 -2.15 9.41 6.33
C ASN A 129 -1.78 8.69 7.63
N THR A 130 -2.71 8.54 8.58
CA THR A 130 -2.38 8.12 9.95
C THR A 130 -2.83 6.70 10.30
N VAL A 131 -3.89 6.19 9.67
CA VAL A 131 -4.53 4.92 10.05
C VAL A 131 -4.48 3.89 8.94
N ARG A 132 -4.74 4.31 7.69
CA ARG A 132 -4.83 3.41 6.56
C ARG A 132 -3.49 2.72 6.28
N LEU A 133 -3.51 1.39 6.26
CA LEU A 133 -2.34 0.58 5.92
C LEU A 133 -2.23 0.40 4.41
N HIS A 134 -1.03 0.56 3.87
CA HIS A 134 -0.76 0.49 2.44
C HIS A 134 0.16 -0.67 2.10
N SER A 135 -0.29 -1.59 1.26
CA SER A 135 0.49 -2.77 0.83
C SER A 135 1.79 -2.39 0.13
N ALA A 136 1.78 -1.32 -0.67
CA ALA A 136 2.94 -0.86 -1.41
C ALA A 136 4.10 -0.33 -0.53
N ILE A 137 3.85 -0.04 0.74
CA ILE A 137 4.86 0.39 1.73
C ILE A 137 4.96 -0.57 2.92
N GLY A 138 4.59 -1.85 2.74
CA GLY A 138 4.72 -2.88 3.76
C GLY A 138 3.60 -2.88 4.81
N TYR A 139 2.38 -2.45 4.44
CA TYR A 139 1.23 -2.38 5.36
C TYR A 139 1.49 -1.51 6.60
N VAL A 140 2.17 -0.39 6.42
CA VAL A 140 2.29 0.67 7.42
C VAL A 140 1.45 1.88 7.01
N ALA A 141 1.17 2.78 7.95
CA ALA A 141 0.55 4.06 7.61
C ALA A 141 1.57 5.00 6.95
N PRO A 142 1.16 5.87 6.01
CA PRO A 142 2.05 6.83 5.37
C PRO A 142 2.87 7.67 6.36
N VAL A 143 2.28 8.12 7.47
CA VAL A 143 2.96 8.90 8.50
C VAL A 143 4.08 8.10 9.18
N ASP A 144 3.91 6.79 9.35
CA ASP A 144 4.93 5.93 9.96
C ASP A 144 6.12 5.73 9.02
N LYS A 145 5.82 5.57 7.73
CA LYS A 145 6.83 5.48 6.68
C LYS A 145 7.60 6.80 6.53
N LEU A 146 6.88 7.93 6.53
CA LEU A 146 7.48 9.26 6.44
C LEU A 146 8.42 9.54 7.62
N ALA A 147 8.04 9.10 8.82
CA ALA A 147 8.82 9.23 10.05
C ALA A 147 9.92 8.16 10.22
N GLY A 148 10.09 7.22 9.26
CA GLY A 148 11.09 6.15 9.34
C GLY A 148 10.82 5.13 10.44
N ARG A 149 9.56 4.97 10.88
CA ARG A 149 9.18 4.02 11.96
C ARG A 149 8.91 2.60 11.45
N GLU A 150 8.90 2.37 10.15
CA GLU A 150 8.61 1.06 9.56
C GLU A 150 9.49 -0.09 10.09
N PRO A 151 10.83 0.06 10.33
CA PRO A 151 11.63 -1.06 10.83
C PRO A 151 11.18 -1.53 12.21
N VAL A 152 10.80 -0.59 13.08
CA VAL A 152 10.30 -0.91 14.42
C VAL A 152 8.95 -1.64 14.34
N ILE A 153 8.07 -1.19 13.47
CA ILE A 153 6.76 -1.83 13.25
C ILE A 153 6.94 -3.25 12.69
N PHE A 154 7.88 -3.45 11.76
CA PHE A 154 8.17 -4.77 11.20
C PHE A 154 8.74 -5.72 12.25
N ALA A 155 9.72 -5.29 13.02
CA ALA A 155 10.30 -6.09 14.10
C ALA A 155 9.23 -6.53 15.13
N GLU A 156 8.32 -5.63 15.49
CA GLU A 156 7.22 -5.94 16.43
C GLU A 156 6.21 -6.92 15.80
N ARG A 157 5.92 -6.82 14.52
CA ARG A 157 5.08 -7.79 13.80
C ARG A 157 5.72 -9.18 13.77
N ASP A 158 7.01 -9.26 13.45
CA ASP A 158 7.74 -10.51 13.39
C ASP A 158 7.78 -11.19 14.75
N ARG A 159 8.03 -10.42 15.82
CA ARG A 159 7.97 -10.91 17.20
C ARG A 159 6.59 -11.51 17.52
N LYS A 160 5.51 -10.79 17.25
CA LYS A 160 4.13 -11.26 17.49
C LYS A 160 3.78 -12.49 16.66
N LEU A 161 4.25 -12.57 15.43
CA LEU A 161 4.05 -13.73 14.57
C LEU A 161 4.77 -14.96 15.12
N GLU A 162 6.01 -14.80 15.59
CA GLU A 162 6.78 -15.90 16.16
C GLU A 162 6.16 -16.39 17.48
N GLU A 163 5.76 -15.50 18.38
CA GLU A 163 5.02 -15.86 19.58
C GLU A 163 3.71 -16.60 19.29
N ALA A 164 2.99 -16.19 18.23
CA ALA A 164 1.77 -16.87 17.82
C ALA A 164 2.05 -18.27 17.24
N ARG A 165 3.17 -18.45 16.52
CA ARG A 165 3.61 -19.76 16.02
C ARG A 165 3.96 -20.68 17.17
N GLN A 166 4.73 -20.21 18.13
CA GLN A 166 5.12 -20.98 19.32
C GLN A 166 3.90 -21.40 20.14
N ARG A 167 2.96 -20.50 20.40
CA ARG A 167 1.69 -20.84 21.08
C ARG A 167 0.90 -21.92 20.34
N ARG A 168 0.77 -21.82 19.04
CA ARG A 168 0.07 -22.85 18.24
C ARG A 168 0.82 -24.17 18.22
N ALA A 169 2.14 -24.16 18.18
CA ALA A 169 2.95 -25.38 18.27
C ALA A 169 2.78 -26.08 19.64
N ALA A 170 2.84 -25.31 20.73
CA ALA A 170 2.60 -25.84 22.08
C ALA A 170 1.18 -26.41 22.25
N GLN A 171 0.16 -25.73 21.74
CA GLN A 171 -1.22 -26.24 21.76
C GLN A 171 -1.36 -27.55 20.98
N ARG A 172 -0.73 -27.67 19.81
CA ARG A 172 -0.75 -28.90 19.01
C ARG A 172 -0.02 -30.03 19.71
N ALA A 173 1.11 -29.75 20.36
CA ALA A 173 1.85 -30.75 21.14
C ALA A 173 1.04 -31.25 22.33
N ALA A 174 0.36 -30.34 23.06
CA ALA A 174 -0.51 -30.69 24.20
C ALA A 174 -1.80 -31.44 23.79
N ALA A 175 -2.30 -31.16 22.57
CA ALA A 175 -3.49 -31.82 22.04
C ALA A 175 -3.22 -33.17 21.35
N ARG A 176 -1.95 -33.57 21.20
CA ARG A 176 -1.58 -34.85 20.62
C ARG A 176 -1.79 -35.94 21.69
N PRO A 177 -2.75 -36.90 21.52
CA PRO A 177 -2.87 -38.02 22.47
C PRO A 177 -1.54 -38.75 22.49
N GLU A 178 -1.13 -39.20 23.69
CA GLU A 178 0.02 -40.12 23.84
C GLU A 178 -0.21 -41.26 22.85
N ALA A 179 0.74 -41.45 21.94
CA ALA A 179 0.68 -42.55 20.99
C ALA A 179 0.66 -43.83 21.85
N CYS A 180 -0.47 -44.52 21.74
CA CYS A 180 -0.63 -45.87 22.31
C CYS A 180 0.63 -46.67 21.91
N GLU A 181 1.39 -47.12 22.92
CA GLU A 181 2.52 -48.01 22.72
C GLU A 181 2.02 -49.21 21.88
N PRO A 182 2.71 -49.65 20.83
CA PRO A 182 2.33 -50.84 20.13
C PRO A 182 2.52 -52.03 21.13
N MET A 183 1.41 -52.60 21.61
CA MET A 183 1.43 -53.90 22.27
C MET A 183 2.08 -54.88 21.31
N ILE A 184 3.35 -55.21 21.58
CA ILE A 184 4.02 -56.33 20.94
C ILE A 184 3.36 -57.58 21.49
N ALA A 185 2.36 -58.11 20.74
CA ALA A 185 1.82 -59.43 20.96
C ALA A 185 2.90 -60.46 20.56
N ALA A 186 3.59 -60.96 21.57
CA ALA A 186 4.40 -62.17 21.41
C ALA A 186 3.45 -63.34 21.12
N SER A 187 3.24 -63.64 19.85
CA SER A 187 2.65 -64.94 19.46
C SER A 187 3.77 -65.88 19.10
N CYS A 188 4.01 -66.79 20.02
CA CYS A 188 4.72 -68.03 19.85
C CYS A 188 4.08 -68.83 18.68
N PHE A 189 4.81 -69.10 17.62
CA PHE A 189 4.42 -70.09 16.63
C PHE A 189 5.57 -71.07 16.43
N THR A 190 5.31 -72.30 16.94
CA THR A 190 6.12 -73.45 16.83
C THR A 190 6.16 -74.02 15.43
N ALA A 191 7.28 -74.66 15.16
CA ALA A 191 7.73 -75.33 13.96
C ALA A 191 6.78 -76.35 13.34
N GLY A 192 6.87 -76.53 12.03
CA GLY A 192 6.37 -77.70 11.28
C GLY A 192 6.41 -77.44 9.80
N GLY A 193 7.40 -77.80 9.12
CA GLY A 193 7.59 -79.01 8.31
C GLY A 193 7.31 -78.85 6.81
N LEU A 194 8.37 -79.14 6.05
CA LEU A 194 8.42 -79.84 4.73
C LEU A 194 7.96 -79.13 3.44
N ALA A 195 8.94 -78.87 2.62
CA ALA A 195 9.31 -79.55 1.38
C ALA A 195 8.66 -79.08 0.04
N THR A 196 9.60 -78.88 -0.90
CA THR A 196 9.57 -79.19 -2.34
C THR A 196 8.82 -78.20 -3.29
N ALA A 197 9.49 -77.68 -4.15
CA ALA A 197 10.06 -77.96 -5.46
C ALA A 197 9.67 -76.89 -6.50
N MET A 198 10.70 -76.43 -7.23
CA MET A 198 10.77 -76.21 -8.69
C MET A 198 9.58 -75.53 -9.39
N THR A 199 9.74 -74.53 -10.21
CA THR A 199 10.51 -74.40 -11.47
C THR A 199 10.36 -72.97 -12.01
N GLU A 200 11.42 -72.48 -12.53
CA GLU A 200 11.67 -71.89 -13.85
C GLU A 200 10.54 -71.25 -14.63
N GLY A 201 10.88 -70.14 -15.22
CA GLY A 201 10.27 -69.66 -16.45
C GLY A 201 10.29 -68.17 -16.65
N ASP A 202 11.37 -67.66 -17.18
CA ASP A 202 11.54 -66.82 -18.36
C ASP A 202 10.43 -65.84 -18.76
N ASN A 203 10.83 -64.62 -18.86
CA ASN A 203 11.21 -63.87 -20.08
C ASN A 203 10.15 -62.90 -20.68
N VAL A 204 10.64 -61.70 -20.92
CA VAL A 204 10.39 -60.82 -22.09
C VAL A 204 9.00 -60.12 -22.19
N SER A 205 8.97 -58.86 -22.04
CA SER A 205 9.10 -57.77 -23.00
C SER A 205 8.87 -56.42 -22.31
#